data_785d526ede453e740aa0dbf868ba10b7
#
_entry.id   785d526ede453e740aa0dbf868ba10b7
#
_cell.length_a   1.000
_cell.length_b   1.000
_cell.length_c   1.000
_cell.angle_alpha   90.00
_cell.angle_beta   90.00
_cell.angle_gamma   90.00
#
_symmetry.space_group_name_H-M   'P 1'
#
loop_
_entity.id
_entity.type
_entity.pdbx_description
1 polymer ?
#
loop_
_entity_poly.entity_id
_entity_poly.type
_entity_poly.pdbx_seq_one_letter_code
_entity_poly.pdbx_strand_id
1 'polypeptide(L)'
;CIIITVSSSLSGTYQNASLVKDILAYENCYIVDSLNAAAGERLLTDYAIKLRNGGKSAKEIFGELEILKTKIKLYACLDTLEYLHRGGRLSKTAYTVGMIARIKPVIHILKDGTIKISSKAMGIRGGINAISKKLCACTPDKKYPIYVLYSNNRKNGDLLADALRKSGFDVPDKNIINIGATIGSHIGPNACGVAYISED
;
A
#
# COMPACT_ATOMS: atom_id res chain seq x y z
N CYS A 1 -11.54 -0.13 -21.35
CA CYS A 1 -10.69 -0.90 -20.41
C CYS A 1 -10.20 0.03 -19.30
N ILE A 2 -9.82 -0.55 -18.13
CA ILE A 2 -9.21 0.20 -17.01
C ILE A 2 -7.89 -0.48 -16.68
N ILE A 3 -6.83 0.31 -16.60
CA ILE A 3 -5.50 -0.12 -16.18
C ILE A 3 -5.20 0.59 -14.86
N ILE A 4 -4.98 -0.18 -13.79
CA ILE A 4 -4.57 0.34 -12.49
C ILE A 4 -3.10 0.01 -12.33
N THR A 5 -2.27 1.01 -12.05
CA THR A 5 -0.83 0.85 -11.92
C THR A 5 -0.37 1.14 -10.50
N VAL A 6 0.77 0.59 -10.11
CA VAL A 6 1.51 1.06 -8.94
C VAL A 6 1.82 2.55 -9.09
N SER A 7 1.99 3.26 -7.96
CA SER A 7 2.30 4.70 -7.94
C SER A 7 3.35 5.10 -8.98
N SER A 8 3.06 6.16 -9.73
CA SER A 8 3.98 6.80 -10.67
C SER A 8 5.25 7.34 -10.00
N SER A 9 5.18 7.66 -8.71
CA SER A 9 6.34 8.05 -7.89
C SER A 9 7.26 6.86 -7.54
N LEU A 10 6.79 5.60 -7.72
CA LEU A 10 7.55 4.39 -7.39
C LEU A 10 7.99 3.61 -8.63
N SER A 11 7.30 3.77 -9.75
CA SER A 11 7.58 3.02 -10.99
C SER A 11 7.17 3.81 -12.23
N GLY A 12 7.92 3.66 -13.32
CA GLY A 12 7.56 4.20 -14.63
C GLY A 12 6.40 3.50 -15.34
N THR A 13 5.72 2.55 -14.68
CA THR A 13 4.64 1.77 -15.30
C THR A 13 3.47 2.65 -15.74
N TYR A 14 3.07 3.62 -14.91
CA TYR A 14 2.02 4.58 -15.26
C TYR A 14 2.37 5.40 -16.50
N GLN A 15 3.58 5.97 -16.53
CA GLN A 15 4.06 6.77 -17.66
C GLN A 15 4.13 5.96 -18.94
N ASN A 16 4.63 4.71 -18.87
CA ASN A 16 4.69 3.82 -20.02
C ASN A 16 3.29 3.47 -20.54
N ALA A 17 2.34 3.16 -19.65
CA ALA A 17 0.97 2.86 -20.04
C ALA A 17 0.29 4.08 -20.70
N SER A 18 0.51 5.29 -20.16
CA SER A 18 0.01 6.54 -20.72
C SER A 18 0.58 6.81 -22.10
N LEU A 19 1.90 6.66 -22.27
CA LEU A 19 2.58 6.85 -23.55
C LEU A 19 2.03 5.89 -24.63
N VAL A 20 1.87 4.61 -24.29
CA VAL A 20 1.33 3.60 -25.23
C VAL A 20 -0.12 3.93 -25.61
N LYS A 21 -0.94 4.36 -24.64
CA LYS A 21 -2.32 4.81 -24.93
C LYS A 21 -2.34 5.95 -25.93
N ASP A 22 -1.46 6.95 -25.75
CA ASP A 22 -1.39 8.13 -26.64
C ASP A 22 -0.92 7.74 -28.06
N ILE A 23 0.09 6.87 -28.17
CA ILE A 23 0.58 6.36 -29.46
C ILE A 23 -0.50 5.60 -30.21
N LEU A 24 -1.29 4.78 -29.49
CA LEU A 24 -2.37 3.98 -30.09
C LEU A 24 -3.65 4.76 -30.31
N ALA A 25 -3.76 5.99 -29.83
CA ALA A 25 -4.98 6.82 -29.82
C ALA A 25 -6.21 6.04 -29.29
N TYR A 26 -5.98 5.19 -28.25
CA TYR A 26 -7.03 4.31 -27.73
C TYR A 26 -7.84 5.01 -26.64
N GLU A 27 -8.90 5.74 -27.06
CA GLU A 27 -9.71 6.58 -26.18
C GLU A 27 -10.46 5.79 -25.10
N ASN A 28 -10.89 4.54 -25.39
CA ASN A 28 -11.63 3.69 -24.46
C ASN A 28 -10.75 2.99 -23.41
N CYS A 29 -9.58 3.55 -23.11
CA CYS A 29 -8.66 3.10 -22.08
C CYS A 29 -8.47 4.17 -21.00
N TYR A 30 -8.74 3.82 -19.76
CA TYR A 30 -8.61 4.68 -18.59
C TYR A 30 -7.46 4.16 -17.73
N ILE A 31 -6.45 4.99 -17.49
CA ILE A 31 -5.26 4.61 -16.73
C ILE A 31 -5.30 5.32 -15.39
N VAL A 32 -5.30 4.54 -14.32
CA VAL A 32 -5.34 5.04 -12.93
C VAL A 32 -3.95 4.89 -12.33
N ASP A 33 -3.32 6.01 -11.99
CA ASP A 33 -2.21 6.01 -11.05
C ASP A 33 -2.76 5.78 -9.65
N SER A 34 -2.47 4.62 -9.07
CA SER A 34 -3.00 4.28 -7.74
C SER A 34 -2.46 5.18 -6.63
N LEU A 35 -1.36 5.90 -6.88
CA LEU A 35 -0.59 6.62 -5.86
C LEU A 35 -0.24 5.73 -4.66
N ASN A 36 -0.21 4.43 -4.89
CA ASN A 36 -0.04 3.41 -3.85
C ASN A 36 0.72 2.18 -4.40
N ALA A 37 0.83 1.13 -3.59
CA ALA A 37 1.45 -0.13 -3.97
C ALA A 37 0.78 -1.31 -3.24
N ALA A 38 1.03 -2.53 -3.71
CA ALA A 38 0.60 -3.77 -3.05
C ALA A 38 -0.91 -3.76 -2.70
N ALA A 39 -1.27 -3.88 -1.42
CA ALA A 39 -2.67 -3.90 -1.03
C ALA A 39 -3.40 -2.56 -1.20
N GLY A 40 -2.70 -1.43 -1.27
CA GLY A 40 -3.32 -0.15 -1.62
C GLY A 40 -3.85 -0.16 -3.05
N GLU A 41 -3.07 -0.69 -4.00
CA GLU A 41 -3.49 -0.91 -5.38
C GLU A 41 -4.62 -1.96 -5.48
N ARG A 42 -4.53 -3.03 -4.66
CA ARG A 42 -5.57 -4.05 -4.57
C ARG A 42 -6.92 -3.49 -4.12
N LEU A 43 -6.95 -2.58 -3.14
CA LEU A 43 -8.19 -1.92 -2.70
C LEU A 43 -8.91 -1.23 -3.86
N LEU A 44 -8.18 -0.55 -4.74
CA LEU A 44 -8.75 0.05 -5.96
C LEU A 44 -9.26 -1.00 -6.93
N THR A 45 -8.50 -2.08 -7.12
CA THR A 45 -8.87 -3.17 -8.02
C THR A 45 -10.16 -3.87 -7.55
N ASP A 46 -10.24 -4.20 -6.27
CA ASP A 46 -11.44 -4.84 -5.68
C ASP A 46 -12.67 -3.93 -5.81
N TYR A 47 -12.49 -2.62 -5.61
CA TYR A 47 -13.57 -1.65 -5.78
C TYR A 47 -13.99 -1.51 -7.24
N ALA A 48 -13.03 -1.45 -8.18
CA ALA A 48 -13.33 -1.42 -9.61
C ALA A 48 -14.13 -2.66 -10.06
N ILE A 49 -13.76 -3.85 -9.57
CA ILE A 49 -14.49 -5.09 -9.84
C ILE A 49 -15.92 -5.02 -9.30
N LYS A 50 -16.11 -4.50 -8.07
CA LYS A 50 -17.42 -4.32 -7.47
C LYS A 50 -18.31 -3.38 -8.31
N LEU A 51 -17.78 -2.25 -8.75
CA LEU A 51 -18.49 -1.27 -9.58
C LEU A 51 -18.84 -1.85 -10.96
N ARG A 52 -17.90 -2.57 -11.59
CA ARG A 52 -18.13 -3.29 -12.86
C ARG A 52 -19.27 -4.29 -12.74
N ASN A 53 -19.26 -5.09 -11.68
CA ASN A 53 -20.31 -6.08 -11.44
C ASN A 53 -21.67 -5.42 -11.12
N GLY A 54 -21.66 -4.16 -10.65
CA GLY A 54 -22.85 -3.32 -10.49
C GLY A 54 -23.30 -2.62 -11.77
N GLY A 55 -22.67 -2.91 -12.92
CA GLY A 55 -23.07 -2.38 -14.23
C GLY A 55 -22.53 -0.99 -14.57
N LYS A 56 -21.59 -0.42 -13.78
CA LYS A 56 -20.99 0.86 -14.11
C LYS A 56 -20.08 0.77 -15.34
N SER A 57 -20.09 1.80 -16.15
CA SER A 57 -19.19 1.97 -17.29
C SER A 57 -17.73 2.21 -16.84
N ALA A 58 -16.77 1.95 -17.74
CA ALA A 58 -15.36 2.19 -17.45
C ALA A 58 -15.06 3.65 -17.09
N LYS A 59 -15.76 4.61 -17.71
CA LYS A 59 -15.62 6.04 -17.41
C LYS A 59 -16.08 6.39 -15.99
N GLU A 60 -17.24 5.87 -15.58
CA GLU A 60 -17.75 6.06 -14.22
C GLU A 60 -16.84 5.42 -13.18
N ILE A 61 -16.37 4.19 -13.44
CA ILE A 61 -15.43 3.50 -12.55
C ILE A 61 -14.14 4.31 -12.41
N PHE A 62 -13.58 4.81 -13.51
CA PHE A 62 -12.39 5.67 -13.48
C PHE A 62 -12.59 6.88 -12.56
N GLY A 63 -13.70 7.60 -12.71
CA GLY A 63 -14.02 8.76 -11.86
C GLY A 63 -14.07 8.39 -10.36
N GLU A 64 -14.70 7.28 -10.02
CA GLU A 64 -14.78 6.79 -8.63
C GLU A 64 -13.40 6.42 -8.08
N LEU A 65 -12.55 5.78 -8.90
CA LEU A 65 -11.20 5.39 -8.48
C LEU A 65 -10.29 6.60 -8.25
N GLU A 66 -10.41 7.66 -9.06
CA GLU A 66 -9.65 8.90 -8.90
C GLU A 66 -9.95 9.59 -7.55
N ILE A 67 -11.18 9.47 -7.06
CA ILE A 67 -11.57 9.96 -5.73
C ILE A 67 -11.04 9.02 -4.64
N LEU A 68 -11.29 7.71 -4.79
CA LEU A 68 -10.98 6.72 -3.75
C LEU A 68 -9.49 6.59 -3.46
N LYS A 69 -8.62 6.70 -4.49
CA LYS A 69 -7.16 6.55 -4.33
C LYS A 69 -6.57 7.53 -3.32
N THR A 70 -7.18 8.71 -3.16
CA THR A 70 -6.70 9.75 -2.23
C THR A 70 -6.95 9.43 -0.75
N LYS A 71 -7.85 8.46 -0.48
CA LYS A 71 -8.26 8.02 0.86
C LYS A 71 -7.52 6.77 1.32
N ILE A 72 -6.73 6.14 0.47
CA ILE A 72 -6.00 4.93 0.81
C ILE A 72 -4.83 5.28 1.73
N LYS A 73 -4.72 4.53 2.82
CA LYS A 73 -3.61 4.58 3.76
C LYS A 73 -2.87 3.25 3.74
N LEU A 74 -1.55 3.32 3.62
CA LEU A 74 -0.68 2.15 3.75
C LEU A 74 0.47 2.45 4.68
N TYR A 75 0.63 1.62 5.71
CA TYR A 75 1.75 1.62 6.64
C TYR A 75 2.43 0.26 6.65
N ALA A 76 3.76 0.24 6.71
CA ALA A 76 4.51 -1.02 6.82
C ALA A 76 5.71 -0.86 7.75
N CYS A 77 5.92 -1.86 8.59
CA CYS A 77 7.12 -2.04 9.40
C CYS A 77 8.08 -2.92 8.62
N LEU A 78 9.29 -2.43 8.38
CA LEU A 78 10.32 -3.13 7.64
C LEU A 78 11.43 -3.62 8.56
N ASP A 79 12.14 -4.64 8.11
CA ASP A 79 13.34 -5.12 8.81
C ASP A 79 14.48 -4.10 8.70
N THR A 80 14.66 -3.53 7.52
CA THR A 80 15.66 -2.52 7.18
C THR A 80 15.16 -1.63 6.05
N LEU A 81 15.74 -0.43 5.91
CA LEU A 81 15.50 0.46 4.76
C LEU A 81 16.43 0.18 3.56
N GLU A 82 17.36 -0.76 3.71
CA GLU A 82 18.41 -1.03 2.73
C GLU A 82 17.86 -1.38 1.35
N TYR A 83 16.83 -2.21 1.29
CA TYR A 83 16.21 -2.64 0.03
C TYR A 83 15.53 -1.47 -0.69
N LEU A 84 14.80 -0.62 0.03
CA LEU A 84 14.20 0.60 -0.54
C LEU A 84 15.25 1.58 -1.06
N HIS A 85 16.37 1.72 -0.34
CA HIS A 85 17.46 2.59 -0.74
C HIS A 85 18.19 2.04 -1.97
N ARG A 86 18.58 0.76 -1.97
CA ARG A 86 19.22 0.09 -3.12
C ARG A 86 18.32 0.11 -4.35
N GLY A 87 17.02 -0.07 -4.17
CA GLY A 87 16.02 0.02 -5.23
C GLY A 87 15.72 1.44 -5.71
N GLY A 88 16.28 2.48 -5.08
CA GLY A 88 16.07 3.89 -5.45
C GLY A 88 14.68 4.44 -5.06
N ARG A 89 13.87 3.75 -4.25
CA ARG A 89 12.55 4.18 -3.79
C ARG A 89 12.59 4.89 -2.43
N LEU A 90 13.79 5.07 -1.87
CA LEU A 90 14.06 5.90 -0.71
C LEU A 90 15.35 6.70 -0.94
N SER A 91 15.31 8.01 -0.66
CA SER A 91 16.48 8.88 -0.84
C SER A 91 17.62 8.50 0.12
N LYS A 92 18.86 8.79 -0.27
CA LYS A 92 20.05 8.57 0.56
C LYS A 92 19.97 9.27 1.91
N THR A 93 19.44 10.49 1.94
CA THR A 93 19.25 11.27 3.18
C THR A 93 18.28 10.58 4.14
N ALA A 94 17.14 10.10 3.65
CA ALA A 94 16.17 9.38 4.47
C ALA A 94 16.73 8.05 4.98
N TYR A 95 17.54 7.35 4.18
CA TYR A 95 18.20 6.11 4.57
C TYR A 95 19.21 6.32 5.71
N THR A 96 20.09 7.32 5.60
CA THR A 96 21.14 7.60 6.61
C THR A 96 20.56 7.87 7.98
N VAL A 97 19.44 8.60 8.05
CA VAL A 97 18.75 8.89 9.33
C VAL A 97 18.10 7.63 9.95
N GLY A 98 17.89 6.57 9.14
CA GLY A 98 17.24 5.33 9.56
C GLY A 98 18.17 4.24 10.10
N MET A 99 19.49 4.37 9.92
CA MET A 99 20.47 3.33 10.26
C MET A 99 20.83 3.30 11.76
N ILE A 100 19.99 2.73 12.58
CA ILE A 100 20.33 2.41 13.97
C ILE A 100 20.00 0.93 14.20
N ALA A 101 20.98 0.16 14.69
CA ALA A 101 20.80 -1.27 15.00
C ALA A 101 19.61 -1.51 15.95
N ARG A 102 18.81 -2.55 15.68
CA ARG A 102 17.59 -2.93 16.41
C ARG A 102 16.38 -2.00 16.23
N ILE A 103 16.50 -0.90 15.47
CA ILE A 103 15.35 -0.05 15.13
C ILE A 103 14.69 -0.57 13.86
N LYS A 104 13.37 -0.78 13.93
CA LYS A 104 12.53 -1.15 12.78
C LYS A 104 11.82 0.09 12.26
N PRO A 105 12.08 0.50 11.01
CA PRO A 105 11.39 1.64 10.43
C PRO A 105 9.93 1.28 10.11
N VAL A 106 9.03 2.20 10.40
CA VAL A 106 7.67 2.18 9.92
C VAL A 106 7.56 3.23 8.81
N ILE A 107 7.23 2.77 7.63
CA ILE A 107 7.02 3.63 6.46
C ILE A 107 5.52 3.84 6.21
N HIS A 108 5.19 4.87 5.43
CA HIS A 108 3.88 5.07 4.84
C HIS A 108 4.00 5.63 3.43
N ILE A 109 2.98 5.40 2.61
CA ILE A 109 2.86 6.03 1.32
C ILE A 109 2.07 7.34 1.50
N LEU A 110 2.62 8.45 1.01
CA LEU A 110 2.01 9.77 1.05
C LEU A 110 0.92 9.90 -0.04
N LYS A 111 0.14 10.98 0.02
CA LYS A 111 -0.90 11.29 -0.99
C LYS A 111 -0.34 11.48 -2.41
N ASP A 112 0.93 11.85 -2.54
CA ASP A 112 1.65 11.97 -3.82
C ASP A 112 2.26 10.63 -4.31
N GLY A 113 2.00 9.55 -3.60
CA GLY A 113 2.49 8.21 -3.93
C GLY A 113 3.94 7.93 -3.52
N THR A 114 4.64 8.88 -2.87
CA THR A 114 6.01 8.69 -2.39
C THR A 114 6.07 7.96 -1.05
N ILE A 115 7.21 7.30 -0.76
CA ILE A 115 7.44 6.62 0.51
C ILE A 115 8.12 7.57 1.50
N LYS A 116 7.59 7.63 2.74
CA LYS A 116 8.18 8.37 3.85
C LYS A 116 8.30 7.50 5.09
N ILE A 117 9.35 7.74 5.89
CA ILE A 117 9.48 7.14 7.22
C ILE A 117 8.49 7.84 8.14
N SER A 118 7.55 7.09 8.70
CA SER A 118 6.50 7.58 9.59
C SER A 118 6.93 7.56 11.05
N SER A 119 7.67 6.52 11.45
CA SER A 119 8.21 6.37 12.79
C SER A 119 9.32 5.32 12.82
N LYS A 120 10.03 5.27 13.95
CA LYS A 120 11.06 4.29 14.25
C LYS A 120 10.63 3.54 15.51
N ALA A 121 10.76 2.22 15.53
CA ALA A 121 10.28 1.39 16.62
C ALA A 121 11.34 0.38 17.08
N MET A 122 11.32 0.00 18.35
CA MET A 122 12.19 -1.04 18.89
C MET A 122 11.60 -2.41 18.55
N GLY A 123 12.25 -3.12 17.62
CA GLY A 123 11.83 -4.45 17.17
C GLY A 123 10.49 -4.48 16.46
N ILE A 124 10.11 -5.67 15.96
CA ILE A 124 8.87 -5.87 15.17
C ILE A 124 7.60 -5.57 15.99
N ARG A 125 7.56 -5.94 17.27
CA ARG A 125 6.40 -5.66 18.13
C ARG A 125 6.17 -4.16 18.33
N GLY A 126 7.25 -3.39 18.47
CA GLY A 126 7.17 -1.93 18.52
C GLY A 126 6.62 -1.34 17.22
N GLY A 127 7.06 -1.87 16.07
CA GLY A 127 6.54 -1.48 14.75
C GLY A 127 5.05 -1.80 14.59
N ILE A 128 4.63 -3.00 14.99
CA ILE A 128 3.22 -3.41 14.99
C ILE A 128 2.37 -2.45 15.86
N ASN A 129 2.82 -2.15 17.08
CA ASN A 129 2.12 -1.20 17.95
C ASN A 129 2.02 0.21 17.33
N ALA A 130 3.08 0.67 16.65
CA ALA A 130 3.07 1.96 15.97
C ALA A 130 2.05 1.98 14.81
N ILE A 131 1.96 0.90 14.03
CA ILE A 131 0.95 0.74 12.97
C ILE A 131 -0.47 0.71 13.55
N SER A 132 -0.69 -0.11 14.59
CA SER A 132 -2.01 -0.23 15.24
C SER A 132 -2.49 1.11 15.80
N LYS A 133 -1.62 1.87 16.46
CA LYS A 133 -1.94 3.23 16.95
C LYS A 133 -2.37 4.17 15.81
N LYS A 134 -1.70 4.09 14.65
CA LYS A 134 -2.06 4.92 13.49
C LYS A 134 -3.43 4.54 12.93
N LEU A 135 -3.75 3.25 12.87
CA LEU A 135 -5.06 2.78 12.45
C LEU A 135 -6.16 3.22 13.45
N CYS A 136 -5.90 3.09 14.75
CA CYS A 136 -6.85 3.51 15.80
C CYS A 136 -7.07 5.03 15.81
N ALA A 137 -6.10 5.83 15.38
CA ALA A 137 -6.23 7.28 15.30
C ALA A 137 -6.96 7.76 14.04
N CYS A 138 -7.22 6.87 13.08
CA CYS A 138 -7.99 7.10 11.86
C CYS A 138 -9.34 6.40 12.00
N THR A 139 -10.31 6.79 11.17
CA THR A 139 -11.58 6.08 11.03
C THR A 139 -11.56 5.29 9.71
N PRO A 140 -11.20 3.96 9.75
CA PRO A 140 -11.31 3.15 8.55
C PRO A 140 -12.77 3.06 8.08
N ASP A 141 -13.00 3.27 6.79
CA ASP A 141 -14.33 3.12 6.20
C ASP A 141 -14.69 1.62 6.15
N LYS A 142 -15.70 1.24 6.95
CA LYS A 142 -16.17 -0.15 7.11
C LYS A 142 -16.74 -0.77 5.83
N LYS A 143 -17.00 0.03 4.79
CA LYS A 143 -17.43 -0.47 3.47
C LYS A 143 -16.35 -1.23 2.73
N TYR A 144 -15.08 -1.06 3.14
CA TYR A 144 -13.91 -1.61 2.48
C TYR A 144 -13.13 -2.53 3.43
N PRO A 145 -12.46 -3.55 2.88
CA PRO A 145 -11.65 -4.44 3.70
C PRO A 145 -10.39 -3.72 4.23
N ILE A 146 -9.93 -4.18 5.39
CA ILE A 146 -8.57 -3.92 5.86
C ILE A 146 -7.71 -5.10 5.39
N TYR A 147 -6.62 -4.81 4.68
CA TYR A 147 -5.63 -5.81 4.27
C TYR A 147 -4.40 -5.74 5.15
N VAL A 148 -3.98 -6.88 5.67
CA VAL A 148 -2.68 -7.07 6.32
C VAL A 148 -1.71 -7.68 5.32
N LEU A 149 -0.51 -7.15 5.29
CA LEU A 149 0.56 -7.53 4.37
C LEU A 149 1.70 -8.19 5.11
N TYR A 150 2.36 -9.16 4.48
CA TYR A 150 3.64 -9.69 4.95
C TYR A 150 4.57 -10.02 3.78
N SER A 151 5.88 -10.03 4.01
CA SER A 151 6.86 -10.51 3.05
C SER A 151 7.62 -11.71 3.62
N ASN A 152 7.80 -12.74 2.79
CA ASN A 152 8.51 -13.99 3.10
C ASN A 152 7.85 -14.81 4.23
N ASN A 153 7.89 -14.35 5.47
CA ASN A 153 7.37 -15.08 6.62
C ASN A 153 6.05 -14.50 7.12
N ARG A 154 4.98 -15.30 7.08
CA ARG A 154 3.64 -14.92 7.50
C ARG A 154 3.53 -14.51 8.97
N LYS A 155 4.43 -15.00 9.84
CA LYS A 155 4.42 -14.77 11.29
C LYS A 155 4.21 -13.29 11.67
N ASN A 156 4.90 -12.37 10.99
CA ASN A 156 4.76 -10.94 11.29
C ASN A 156 3.40 -10.38 10.83
N GLY A 157 2.85 -10.91 9.72
CA GLY A 157 1.49 -10.62 9.29
C GLY A 157 0.45 -11.08 10.31
N ASP A 158 0.58 -12.32 10.80
CA ASP A 158 -0.33 -12.86 11.80
C ASP A 158 -0.27 -12.05 13.11
N LEU A 159 0.93 -11.68 13.58
CA LEU A 159 1.10 -10.82 14.76
C LEU A 159 0.42 -9.45 14.58
N LEU A 160 0.52 -8.85 13.40
CA LEU A 160 -0.15 -7.58 13.11
C LEU A 160 -1.67 -7.77 13.04
N ALA A 161 -2.17 -8.80 12.35
CA ALA A 161 -3.59 -9.10 12.27
C ALA A 161 -4.20 -9.31 13.65
N ASP A 162 -3.54 -10.08 14.52
CA ASP A 162 -3.99 -10.33 15.90
C ASP A 162 -4.02 -9.03 16.73
N ALA A 163 -3.03 -8.15 16.57
CA ALA A 163 -3.02 -6.86 17.24
C ALA A 163 -4.19 -5.97 16.79
N LEU A 164 -4.51 -5.97 15.49
CA LEU A 164 -5.64 -5.21 14.94
C LEU A 164 -6.98 -5.80 15.38
N ARG A 165 -7.14 -7.13 15.38
CA ARG A 165 -8.35 -7.82 15.89
C ARG A 165 -8.59 -7.50 17.36
N LYS A 166 -7.54 -7.50 18.19
CA LYS A 166 -7.63 -7.11 19.62
C LYS A 166 -8.03 -5.64 19.79
N SER A 167 -7.74 -4.79 18.81
CA SER A 167 -8.18 -3.39 18.79
C SER A 167 -9.58 -3.19 18.20
N GLY A 168 -10.30 -4.28 17.88
CA GLY A 168 -11.69 -4.24 17.40
C GLY A 168 -11.85 -4.14 15.88
N PHE A 169 -10.78 -4.31 15.10
CA PHE A 169 -10.85 -4.28 13.64
C PHE A 169 -11.15 -5.68 13.07
N ASP A 170 -11.99 -5.72 12.03
CA ASP A 170 -12.27 -6.94 11.28
C ASP A 170 -11.14 -7.22 10.25
N VAL A 171 -10.34 -8.25 10.52
CA VAL A 171 -9.25 -8.70 9.65
C VAL A 171 -9.37 -10.22 9.49
N PRO A 172 -10.22 -10.72 8.58
CA PRO A 172 -10.33 -12.16 8.32
C PRO A 172 -9.04 -12.69 7.68
N ASP A 173 -8.77 -13.99 7.82
CA ASP A 173 -7.53 -14.63 7.35
C ASP A 173 -7.27 -14.46 5.85
N LYS A 174 -8.34 -14.42 5.03
CA LYS A 174 -8.25 -14.15 3.59
C LYS A 174 -7.70 -12.76 3.25
N ASN A 175 -7.71 -11.83 4.21
CA ASN A 175 -7.18 -10.47 4.08
C ASN A 175 -5.72 -10.37 4.54
N ILE A 176 -5.10 -11.46 4.99
CA ILE A 176 -3.67 -11.55 5.30
C ILE A 176 -2.96 -12.05 4.05
N ILE A 177 -2.29 -11.16 3.32
CA ILE A 177 -1.76 -11.42 1.99
C ILE A 177 -0.23 -11.31 1.93
N ASN A 178 0.38 -12.24 1.18
CA ASN A 178 1.79 -12.19 0.87
C ASN A 178 2.06 -11.11 -0.18
N ILE A 179 3.11 -10.33 0.03
CA ILE A 179 3.58 -9.33 -0.92
C ILE A 179 4.34 -10.04 -2.03
N GLY A 180 3.97 -9.78 -3.29
CA GLY A 180 4.61 -10.36 -4.46
C GLY A 180 6.09 -9.94 -4.62
N ALA A 181 6.83 -10.67 -5.46
CA ALA A 181 8.28 -10.53 -5.61
C ALA A 181 8.71 -9.11 -6.02
N THR A 182 7.96 -8.44 -6.88
CA THR A 182 8.28 -7.08 -7.37
C THR A 182 8.37 -6.09 -6.21
N ILE A 183 7.35 -6.02 -5.35
CA ILE A 183 7.39 -5.14 -4.17
C ILE A 183 8.32 -5.71 -3.11
N GLY A 184 8.35 -7.05 -2.94
CA GLY A 184 9.21 -7.76 -2.00
C GLY A 184 10.70 -7.45 -2.18
N SER A 185 11.19 -7.33 -3.42
CA SER A 185 12.58 -6.97 -3.72
C SER A 185 12.97 -5.57 -3.23
N HIS A 186 12.00 -4.65 -3.09
CA HIS A 186 12.22 -3.29 -2.60
C HIS A 186 12.03 -3.13 -1.08
N ILE A 187 11.21 -3.97 -0.44
CA ILE A 187 10.96 -3.85 1.01
C ILE A 187 11.73 -4.88 1.84
N GLY A 188 12.26 -5.92 1.20
CA GLY A 188 12.99 -7.00 1.86
C GLY A 188 12.10 -8.00 2.60
N PRO A 189 12.72 -9.00 3.23
CA PRO A 189 12.03 -10.02 4.02
C PRO A 189 11.53 -9.49 5.36
N ASN A 190 10.64 -10.25 6.00
CA ASN A 190 10.11 -10.02 7.35
C ASN A 190 9.31 -8.72 7.53
N ALA A 191 8.97 -8.02 6.46
CA ALA A 191 8.08 -6.87 6.55
C ALA A 191 6.64 -7.30 6.90
N CYS A 192 5.92 -6.41 7.60
CA CYS A 192 4.47 -6.50 7.75
C CYS A 192 3.84 -5.10 7.64
N GLY A 193 2.62 -5.03 7.15
CA GLY A 193 1.94 -3.76 6.92
C GLY A 193 0.43 -3.89 6.90
N VAL A 194 -0.23 -2.75 6.80
CA VAL A 194 -1.68 -2.65 6.67
C VAL A 194 -2.04 -1.64 5.60
N ALA A 195 -3.06 -1.96 4.80
CA ALA A 195 -3.69 -1.03 3.87
C ALA A 195 -5.20 -0.98 4.14
N TYR A 196 -5.75 0.22 4.13
CA TYR A 196 -7.16 0.48 4.36
C TYR A 196 -7.59 1.79 3.69
N ILE A 197 -8.91 2.01 3.59
CA ILE A 197 -9.49 3.27 3.16
C ILE A 197 -9.96 4.03 4.38
N SER A 198 -9.60 5.31 4.48
CA SER A 198 -10.01 6.23 5.54
C SER A 198 -11.31 6.93 5.15
N GLU A 199 -12.18 7.23 6.11
CA GLU A 199 -13.36 8.08 5.88
C GLU A 199 -13.00 9.52 5.54
N ASP A 200 -11.81 9.99 6.01
CA ASP A 200 -11.27 11.35 5.82
C ASP A 200 -10.59 11.55 4.46
#